data_db88ea84d6f0a2c1422b255621665ee8
#
_entry.id   db88ea84d6f0a2c1422b255621665ee8
#
_cell.length_a   1.000
_cell.length_b   1.000
_cell.length_c   1.000
_cell.angle_alpha   90.00
_cell.angle_beta   90.00
_cell.angle_gamma   90.00
#
_symmetry.space_group_name_H-M   'P 1'
#
loop_
_entity.id
_entity.type
_entity.pdbx_description
1 polymer ?
#
loop_
_entity_poly.entity_id
_entity_poly.type
_entity_poly.pdbx_seq_one_letter_code
_entity_poly.pdbx_strand_id
1 'polypeptide(L)'
;MTSMMPQKMILHFNGISTRSDLTMGMGIMKAAFISDAAQHKLTTLLQIMDKKYALVLDSVKLNQELQQKEQWTFNASDDNKNIAGYTCQKWEGKGSQGNHMDIWTTSEIAIQEPNWSTPMKAVTGVMLQYDLIVNKIHMRLLATKVESATIDAAAFSVPKEYPIVTKQEMPEIFSQFFQ
;
A
#
# COMPACT_ATOMS: atom_id res chain seq x y z
N MET A 1 3.26 20.11 -11.21
CA MET A 1 3.32 19.26 -10.00
C MET A 1 2.70 17.88 -10.15
N THR A 2 1.75 17.66 -11.05
CA THR A 2 1.11 16.35 -11.30
C THR A 2 2.03 15.25 -11.85
N SER A 3 3.12 15.61 -12.55
CA SER A 3 4.08 14.64 -13.12
C SER A 3 4.93 13.88 -12.09
N MET A 4 4.93 14.32 -10.83
CA MET A 4 5.65 13.65 -9.74
C MET A 4 4.80 12.59 -9.03
N MET A 5 3.49 12.58 -9.25
CA MET A 5 2.56 11.64 -8.60
C MET A 5 2.49 10.32 -9.36
N PRO A 6 2.31 9.19 -8.65
CA PRO A 6 2.07 7.91 -9.30
C PRO A 6 0.73 7.96 -10.04
N GLN A 7 0.74 7.60 -11.32
CA GLN A 7 -0.49 7.52 -12.13
C GLN A 7 -1.06 6.10 -12.18
N LYS A 8 -0.26 5.12 -11.81
CA LYS A 8 -0.62 3.70 -11.82
C LYS A 8 0.02 2.99 -10.64
N MET A 9 -0.74 2.12 -10.02
CA MET A 9 -0.28 1.14 -9.05
C MET A 9 -0.60 -0.25 -9.60
N ILE A 10 0.35 -1.18 -9.47
CA ILE A 10 0.11 -2.60 -9.76
C ILE A 10 0.14 -3.34 -8.43
N LEU A 11 -0.95 -4.04 -8.13
CA LEU A 11 -1.06 -4.87 -6.94
C LEU A 11 -0.96 -6.34 -7.33
N HIS A 12 0.03 -7.03 -6.77
CA HIS A 12 0.21 -8.48 -6.86
C HIS A 12 -0.13 -9.12 -5.52
N PHE A 13 -0.75 -10.29 -5.54
CA PHE A 13 -1.03 -11.05 -4.32
C PHE A 13 -1.08 -12.55 -4.57
N ASN A 14 -0.71 -13.34 -3.56
CA ASN A 14 -0.62 -14.80 -3.63
C ASN A 14 -1.41 -15.52 -2.54
N GLY A 15 -2.41 -14.86 -1.94
CA GLY A 15 -3.21 -15.39 -0.84
C GLY A 15 -2.69 -15.06 0.56
N ILE A 16 -1.40 -14.79 0.73
CA ILE A 16 -0.76 -14.45 2.02
C ILE A 16 -0.06 -13.10 1.95
N SER A 17 0.67 -12.88 0.86
CA SER A 17 1.47 -11.68 0.68
C SER A 17 0.86 -10.79 -0.40
N THR A 18 1.00 -9.47 -0.21
CA THR A 18 0.70 -8.47 -1.23
C THR A 18 1.97 -7.72 -1.62
N ARG A 19 2.03 -7.27 -2.87
CA ARG A 19 3.05 -6.36 -3.36
C ARG A 19 2.40 -5.26 -4.18
N SER A 20 2.64 -4.01 -3.80
CA SER A 20 2.17 -2.83 -4.53
C SER A 20 3.34 -2.14 -5.18
N ASP A 21 3.38 -2.08 -6.50
CA ASP A 21 4.42 -1.40 -7.27
C ASP A 21 3.94 -0.05 -7.75
N LEU A 22 4.73 0.99 -7.52
CA LEU A 22 4.50 2.38 -7.88
C LEU A 22 5.69 2.95 -8.63
N THR A 23 5.42 3.76 -9.66
CA THR A 23 6.44 4.52 -10.38
C THR A 23 6.07 5.99 -10.35
N MET A 24 7.00 6.85 -9.96
CA MET A 24 6.82 8.29 -9.74
C MET A 24 7.88 9.09 -10.48
N GLY A 25 7.63 10.39 -10.71
CA GLY A 25 8.62 11.30 -11.28
C GLY A 25 9.11 10.86 -12.66
N MET A 26 8.20 10.49 -13.58
CA MET A 26 8.55 10.00 -14.93
C MET A 26 9.54 8.80 -14.93
N GLY A 27 9.48 7.96 -13.90
CA GLY A 27 10.32 6.76 -13.79
C GLY A 27 11.61 6.94 -12.96
N ILE A 28 11.89 8.15 -12.47
CA ILE A 28 13.07 8.43 -11.64
C ILE A 28 13.01 7.67 -10.32
N MET A 29 11.81 7.53 -9.76
CA MET A 29 11.60 6.82 -8.50
C MET A 29 10.63 5.66 -8.68
N LYS A 30 11.01 4.48 -8.19
CA LYS A 30 10.15 3.29 -8.10
C LYS A 30 10.08 2.86 -6.65
N ALA A 31 8.89 2.54 -6.20
CA ALA A 31 8.67 1.98 -4.88
C ALA A 31 7.84 0.69 -4.97
N ALA A 32 8.19 -0.29 -4.16
CA ALA A 32 7.36 -1.47 -3.97
C ALA A 32 7.14 -1.70 -2.48
N PHE A 33 5.89 -1.97 -2.10
CA PHE A 33 5.51 -2.29 -0.73
C PHE A 33 5.10 -3.75 -0.70
N ILE A 34 5.84 -4.57 0.03
CA ILE A 34 5.57 -6.00 0.19
C ILE A 34 5.07 -6.22 1.61
N SER A 35 3.83 -6.68 1.74
CA SER A 35 3.18 -6.98 3.01
C SER A 35 3.00 -8.49 3.14
N ASP A 36 3.60 -9.09 4.16
CA ASP A 36 3.50 -10.51 4.48
C ASP A 36 2.65 -10.68 5.73
N ALA A 37 1.42 -11.19 5.57
CA ALA A 37 0.47 -11.36 6.67
C ALA A 37 0.90 -12.49 7.62
N ALA A 38 1.57 -13.54 7.14
CA ALA A 38 2.01 -14.65 7.99
C ALA A 38 3.16 -14.26 8.92
N GLN A 39 4.10 -13.44 8.42
CA GLN A 39 5.25 -12.98 9.21
C GLN A 39 4.99 -11.63 9.89
N HIS A 40 3.87 -10.96 9.60
CA HIS A 40 3.58 -9.59 10.01
C HIS A 40 4.77 -8.64 9.74
N LYS A 41 5.25 -8.67 8.50
CA LYS A 41 6.39 -7.92 8.03
C LYS A 41 6.02 -7.04 6.85
N LEU A 42 6.34 -5.76 6.93
CA LEU A 42 6.22 -4.81 5.81
C LEU A 42 7.61 -4.48 5.28
N THR A 43 7.83 -4.72 4.00
CA THR A 43 9.06 -4.36 3.30
C THR A 43 8.77 -3.25 2.30
N THR A 44 9.52 -2.17 2.36
CA THR A 44 9.52 -1.12 1.34
C THR A 44 10.80 -1.25 0.52
N LEU A 45 10.67 -1.52 -0.77
CA LEU A 45 11.76 -1.42 -1.74
C LEU A 45 11.69 -0.05 -2.39
N LEU A 46 12.79 0.67 -2.39
CA LEU A 46 12.90 1.99 -3.00
C LEU A 46 14.05 1.98 -4.00
N GLN A 47 13.77 2.42 -5.22
CA GLN A 47 14.79 2.72 -6.22
C GLN A 47 14.67 4.19 -6.60
N ILE A 48 15.76 4.94 -6.49
CA ILE A 48 15.89 6.33 -6.92
C ILE A 48 17.03 6.37 -7.93
N MET A 49 16.71 6.64 -9.20
CA MET A 49 17.65 6.49 -10.31
C MET A 49 18.26 5.08 -10.34
N ASP A 50 19.57 4.95 -10.09
CA ASP A 50 20.33 3.70 -10.05
C ASP A 50 20.52 3.13 -8.63
N LYS A 51 20.20 3.90 -7.58
CA LYS A 51 20.36 3.50 -6.18
C LYS A 51 19.12 2.74 -5.69
N LYS A 52 19.38 1.66 -4.97
CA LYS A 52 18.34 0.76 -4.44
C LYS A 52 18.47 0.66 -2.93
N TYR A 53 17.34 0.57 -2.23
CA TYR A 53 17.27 0.47 -0.76
C TYR A 53 16.08 -0.38 -0.35
N ALA A 54 16.21 -1.13 0.74
CA ALA A 54 15.12 -1.86 1.36
C ALA A 54 14.96 -1.45 2.81
N LEU A 55 13.75 -1.07 3.21
CA LEU A 55 13.37 -0.85 4.59
C LEU A 55 12.43 -1.97 5.04
N VAL A 56 12.79 -2.68 6.12
CA VAL A 56 11.99 -3.78 6.64
C VAL A 56 11.48 -3.40 8.04
N LEU A 57 10.16 -3.40 8.18
CA LEU A 57 9.47 -3.16 9.45
C LEU A 57 8.77 -4.44 9.91
N ASP A 58 9.04 -4.85 11.14
CA ASP A 58 8.25 -5.84 11.85
C ASP A 58 6.94 -5.23 12.39
N SER A 59 6.07 -6.07 12.95
CA SER A 59 4.78 -5.64 13.50
C SER A 59 4.91 -4.58 14.60
N VAL A 60 5.95 -4.64 15.43
CA VAL A 60 6.15 -3.68 16.53
C VAL A 60 6.48 -2.30 15.98
N LYS A 61 7.48 -2.23 15.11
CA LYS A 61 7.88 -0.96 14.46
C LYS A 61 6.75 -0.38 13.61
N LEU A 62 6.06 -1.23 12.84
CA LEU A 62 4.94 -0.80 12.01
C LEU A 62 3.79 -0.24 12.87
N ASN A 63 3.43 -0.91 13.97
CA ASN A 63 2.39 -0.40 14.87
C ASN A 63 2.77 0.96 15.48
N GLN A 64 4.03 1.16 15.87
CA GLN A 64 4.51 2.48 16.34
C GLN A 64 4.33 3.55 15.27
N GLU A 65 4.62 3.24 14.01
CA GLU A 65 4.40 4.16 12.88
C GLU A 65 2.91 4.49 12.67
N LEU A 66 2.05 3.46 12.72
CA LEU A 66 0.62 3.61 12.51
C LEU A 66 -0.05 4.40 13.65
N GLN A 67 0.44 4.28 14.89
CA GLN A 67 -0.06 5.05 16.03
C GLN A 67 0.18 6.56 15.90
N GLN A 68 1.21 6.98 15.14
CA GLN A 68 1.52 8.40 14.90
C GLN A 68 0.64 9.00 13.78
N LYS A 69 -0.09 8.17 13.04
CA LYS A 69 -1.00 8.59 11.98
C LYS A 69 -2.41 8.83 12.53
N GLU A 70 -3.24 9.50 11.76
CA GLU A 70 -4.65 9.64 12.06
C GLU A 70 -5.28 8.27 12.32
N GLN A 71 -6.00 8.16 13.44
CA GLN A 71 -6.72 6.93 13.79
C GLN A 71 -8.08 6.94 13.09
N TRP A 72 -8.47 5.79 12.58
CA TRP A 72 -9.69 5.62 11.78
C TRP A 72 -10.63 4.59 12.40
N THR A 73 -11.91 4.87 12.34
CA THR A 73 -13.00 3.92 12.63
C THR A 73 -13.73 3.64 11.33
N PHE A 74 -13.97 2.37 11.04
CA PHE A 74 -14.64 1.92 9.81
C PHE A 74 -15.90 1.16 10.14
N ASN A 75 -16.99 1.45 9.42
CA ASN A 75 -18.25 0.74 9.49
C ASN A 75 -18.62 0.23 8.09
N ALA A 76 -19.00 -1.05 8.01
CA ALA A 76 -19.53 -1.59 6.77
C ALA A 76 -20.91 -1.00 6.49
N SER A 77 -21.17 -0.67 5.23
CA SER A 77 -22.48 -0.23 4.72
C SER A 77 -23.12 -1.37 3.91
N ASP A 78 -24.44 -1.30 3.72
CA ASP A 78 -25.16 -2.22 2.84
C ASP A 78 -25.01 -1.88 1.34
N ASP A 79 -24.36 -0.78 1.03
CA ASP A 79 -24.09 -0.35 -0.34
C ASP A 79 -23.12 -1.30 -1.04
N ASN A 80 -23.49 -1.68 -2.27
CA ASN A 80 -22.68 -2.55 -3.11
C ASN A 80 -22.57 -1.97 -4.51
N LYS A 81 -21.44 -2.20 -5.18
CA LYS A 81 -21.22 -1.89 -6.60
C LYS A 81 -20.22 -2.84 -7.23
N ASN A 82 -20.24 -2.92 -8.56
CA ASN A 82 -19.22 -3.68 -9.31
C ASN A 82 -18.00 -2.82 -9.61
N ILE A 83 -16.79 -3.35 -9.32
CA ILE A 83 -15.51 -2.74 -9.69
C ILE A 83 -14.63 -3.81 -10.32
N ALA A 84 -14.18 -3.59 -11.54
CA ALA A 84 -13.31 -4.50 -12.28
C ALA A 84 -13.81 -5.96 -12.33
N GLY A 85 -15.15 -6.15 -12.36
CA GLY A 85 -15.81 -7.45 -12.43
C GLY A 85 -16.15 -8.09 -11.08
N TYR A 86 -15.80 -7.46 -9.96
CA TYR A 86 -16.05 -7.97 -8.60
C TYR A 86 -17.13 -7.17 -7.90
N THR A 87 -17.97 -7.86 -7.12
CA THR A 87 -18.92 -7.20 -6.21
C THR A 87 -18.17 -6.64 -5.02
N CYS A 88 -18.28 -5.33 -4.80
CA CYS A 88 -17.61 -4.63 -3.73
C CYS A 88 -18.61 -4.05 -2.75
N GLN A 89 -18.38 -4.28 -1.45
CA GLN A 89 -19.09 -3.67 -0.34
C GLN A 89 -18.43 -2.35 0.04
N LYS A 90 -19.24 -1.36 0.41
CA LYS A 90 -18.77 -0.07 0.91
C LYS A 90 -18.40 -0.15 2.40
N TRP A 91 -17.34 0.53 2.75
CA TRP A 91 -16.95 0.86 4.12
C TRP A 91 -16.84 2.37 4.26
N GLU A 92 -17.42 2.90 5.32
CA GLU A 92 -17.36 4.31 5.65
C GLU A 92 -16.35 4.53 6.77
N GLY A 93 -15.30 5.30 6.48
CA GLY A 93 -14.23 5.65 7.40
C GLY A 93 -14.41 7.04 7.99
N LYS A 94 -14.26 7.14 9.32
CA LYS A 94 -14.21 8.40 10.05
C LYS A 94 -12.88 8.50 10.79
N GLY A 95 -12.11 9.51 10.45
CA GLY A 95 -10.83 9.82 11.08
C GLY A 95 -10.99 10.60 12.36
N SER A 96 -10.05 10.45 13.28
CA SER A 96 -10.02 11.17 14.57
C SER A 96 -9.87 12.68 14.41
N GLN A 97 -9.41 13.16 13.27
CA GLN A 97 -9.28 14.58 12.92
C GLN A 97 -10.49 15.10 12.12
N GLY A 98 -11.57 14.31 12.00
CA GLY A 98 -12.79 14.69 11.29
C GLY A 98 -12.76 14.41 9.79
N ASN A 99 -11.72 13.78 9.27
CA ASN A 99 -11.66 13.35 7.88
C ASN A 99 -12.62 12.18 7.63
N HIS A 100 -13.10 12.05 6.40
CA HIS A 100 -13.96 10.98 5.95
C HIS A 100 -13.34 10.31 4.72
N MET A 101 -13.53 8.99 4.58
CA MET A 101 -13.18 8.25 3.38
C MET A 101 -14.16 7.10 3.14
N ASP A 102 -14.40 6.82 1.86
CA ASP A 102 -15.13 5.63 1.43
C ASP A 102 -14.14 4.61 0.85
N ILE A 103 -14.27 3.36 1.31
CA ILE A 103 -13.48 2.23 0.81
C ILE A 103 -14.45 1.20 0.23
N TRP A 104 -14.09 0.62 -0.91
CA TRP A 104 -14.84 -0.45 -1.53
C TRP A 104 -13.97 -1.69 -1.62
N THR A 105 -14.44 -2.77 -0.97
CA THR A 105 -13.70 -4.03 -0.87
C THR A 105 -14.49 -5.20 -1.43
N THR A 106 -13.76 -6.21 -1.91
CA THR A 106 -14.34 -7.48 -2.30
C THR A 106 -13.77 -8.62 -1.47
N SER A 107 -14.64 -9.56 -1.07
CA SER A 107 -14.27 -10.83 -0.46
C SER A 107 -14.12 -11.97 -1.47
N GLU A 108 -14.44 -11.74 -2.74
CA GLU A 108 -14.32 -12.75 -3.81
C GLU A 108 -12.86 -13.07 -4.16
N ILE A 109 -11.91 -12.24 -3.73
CA ILE A 109 -10.48 -12.47 -3.87
C ILE A 109 -9.94 -13.00 -2.54
N ALA A 110 -9.56 -14.28 -2.52
CA ALA A 110 -9.08 -14.95 -1.32
C ALA A 110 -7.64 -14.52 -0.98
N ILE A 111 -7.52 -13.67 0.05
CA ILE A 111 -6.22 -13.25 0.61
C ILE A 111 -6.35 -13.06 2.12
N GLN A 112 -5.35 -13.50 2.86
CA GLN A 112 -5.30 -13.37 4.31
C GLN A 112 -4.94 -11.94 4.71
N GLU A 113 -5.78 -11.29 5.53
CA GLU A 113 -5.53 -9.98 6.14
C GLU A 113 -4.88 -8.94 5.19
N PRO A 114 -5.49 -8.64 4.02
CA PRO A 114 -4.84 -7.84 2.99
C PRO A 114 -4.46 -6.43 3.45
N ASN A 115 -5.10 -5.92 4.49
CA ASN A 115 -4.97 -4.54 4.95
C ASN A 115 -4.22 -4.39 6.28
N TRP A 116 -3.67 -5.49 6.86
CA TRP A 116 -3.07 -5.51 8.20
C TRP A 116 -1.97 -4.47 8.40
N SER A 117 -1.21 -4.16 7.36
CA SER A 117 -0.07 -3.23 7.39
C SER A 117 -0.45 -1.77 7.14
N THR A 118 -1.74 -1.43 7.13
CA THR A 118 -2.26 -0.10 6.80
C THR A 118 -3.11 0.47 7.94
N PRO A 119 -3.41 1.78 7.94
CA PRO A 119 -4.41 2.35 8.86
C PRO A 119 -5.81 1.74 8.71
N MET A 120 -6.08 1.06 7.57
CA MET A 120 -7.35 0.41 7.26
C MET A 120 -7.40 -1.07 7.69
N LYS A 121 -6.59 -1.50 8.66
CA LYS A 121 -6.49 -2.91 9.10
C LYS A 121 -7.82 -3.52 9.60
N ALA A 122 -8.77 -2.70 10.01
CA ALA A 122 -10.10 -3.14 10.40
C ALA A 122 -11.04 -3.44 9.22
N VAL A 123 -10.69 -2.99 8.02
CA VAL A 123 -11.46 -3.22 6.79
C VAL A 123 -11.12 -4.60 6.24
N THR A 124 -12.14 -5.44 6.05
CA THR A 124 -11.97 -6.79 5.49
C THR A 124 -12.09 -6.79 3.98
N GLY A 125 -11.49 -7.80 3.33
CA GLY A 125 -11.48 -7.94 1.88
C GLY A 125 -10.43 -7.08 1.17
N VAL A 126 -10.26 -7.31 -0.13
CA VAL A 126 -9.31 -6.58 -0.96
C VAL A 126 -9.91 -5.24 -1.37
N MET A 127 -9.21 -4.15 -1.09
CA MET A 127 -9.63 -2.80 -1.47
C MET A 127 -9.46 -2.60 -2.98
N LEU A 128 -10.57 -2.39 -3.69
CA LEU A 128 -10.59 -2.09 -5.13
C LEU A 128 -10.84 -0.61 -5.43
N GLN A 129 -11.35 0.16 -4.45
CA GLN A 129 -11.37 1.62 -4.50
C GLN A 129 -11.17 2.16 -3.08
N TYR A 130 -10.30 3.14 -2.94
CA TYR A 130 -10.06 3.85 -1.69
C TYR A 130 -9.34 5.18 -1.93
N ASP A 131 -9.43 6.06 -0.94
CA ASP A 131 -8.76 7.34 -0.97
C ASP A 131 -7.50 7.31 -0.08
N LEU A 132 -6.44 7.97 -0.53
CA LEU A 132 -5.23 8.24 0.25
C LEU A 132 -5.01 9.74 0.36
N ILE A 133 -4.57 10.18 1.53
CA ILE A 133 -4.13 11.55 1.76
C ILE A 133 -2.63 11.51 2.02
N VAL A 134 -1.84 12.04 1.08
CA VAL A 134 -0.39 12.12 1.19
C VAL A 134 0.04 13.59 1.04
N ASN A 135 0.67 14.15 2.06
CA ASN A 135 1.11 15.55 2.06
C ASN A 135 -0.01 16.55 1.65
N LYS A 136 -1.22 16.37 2.21
CA LYS A 136 -2.43 17.17 1.90
C LYS A 136 -2.97 16.98 0.48
N ILE A 137 -2.43 16.05 -0.30
CA ILE A 137 -2.95 15.70 -1.62
C ILE A 137 -3.87 14.50 -1.46
N HIS A 138 -5.11 14.67 -1.93
CA HIS A 138 -6.10 13.61 -1.98
C HIS A 138 -5.93 12.81 -3.28
N MET A 139 -5.69 11.51 -3.16
CA MET A 139 -5.59 10.59 -4.28
C MET A 139 -6.66 9.53 -4.15
N ARG A 140 -7.38 9.26 -5.24
CA ARG A 140 -8.29 8.12 -5.33
C ARG A 140 -7.64 7.01 -6.12
N LEU A 141 -7.52 5.84 -5.52
CA LEU A 141 -7.12 4.62 -6.19
C LEU A 141 -8.38 3.83 -6.57
N LEU A 142 -8.43 3.41 -7.83
CA LEU A 142 -9.53 2.63 -8.38
C LEU A 142 -8.95 1.49 -9.22
N ALA A 143 -9.30 0.26 -8.90
CA ALA A 143 -8.94 -0.90 -9.71
C ALA A 143 -9.66 -0.83 -11.06
N THR A 144 -8.91 -0.81 -12.14
CA THR A 144 -9.43 -0.81 -13.51
C THR A 144 -9.44 -2.19 -14.13
N LYS A 145 -8.61 -3.11 -13.61
CA LYS A 145 -8.49 -4.49 -14.07
C LYS A 145 -8.00 -5.37 -12.95
N VAL A 146 -8.57 -6.56 -12.85
CA VAL A 146 -8.10 -7.65 -11.99
C VAL A 146 -8.05 -8.91 -12.84
N GLU A 147 -6.93 -9.62 -12.78
CA GLU A 147 -6.73 -10.84 -13.57
C GLU A 147 -5.95 -11.89 -12.77
N SER A 148 -6.21 -13.16 -13.04
CA SER A 148 -5.42 -14.26 -12.52
C SER A 148 -4.08 -14.33 -13.26
N ALA A 149 -2.99 -14.48 -12.51
CA ALA A 149 -1.64 -14.60 -13.05
C ALA A 149 -0.79 -15.51 -12.17
N THR A 150 0.16 -16.21 -12.77
CA THR A 150 1.21 -16.90 -12.01
C THR A 150 2.28 -15.89 -11.63
N ILE A 151 2.49 -15.69 -10.32
CA ILE A 151 3.48 -14.74 -9.81
C ILE A 151 4.58 -15.54 -9.13
N ASP A 152 5.83 -15.26 -9.51
CA ASP A 152 6.99 -15.86 -8.86
C ASP A 152 7.03 -15.48 -7.38
N ALA A 153 7.26 -16.45 -6.51
CA ALA A 153 7.41 -16.23 -5.07
C ALA A 153 8.55 -15.23 -4.74
N ALA A 154 9.58 -15.16 -5.59
CA ALA A 154 10.66 -14.17 -5.45
C ALA A 154 10.18 -12.73 -5.56
N ALA A 155 9.02 -12.46 -6.20
CA ALA A 155 8.43 -11.13 -6.24
C ALA A 155 8.07 -10.57 -4.85
N PHE A 156 7.83 -11.45 -3.87
CA PHE A 156 7.48 -11.09 -2.49
C PHE A 156 8.67 -11.12 -1.53
N SER A 157 9.89 -11.08 -2.03
CA SER A 157 11.12 -11.08 -1.23
C SER A 157 11.98 -9.85 -1.52
N VAL A 158 12.97 -9.59 -0.63
CA VAL A 158 13.97 -8.53 -0.86
C VAL A 158 15.01 -9.03 -1.85
N PRO A 159 15.16 -8.41 -3.03
CA PRO A 159 16.22 -8.80 -3.96
C PRO A 159 17.61 -8.48 -3.39
N LYS A 160 18.61 -9.30 -3.72
CA LYS A 160 19.97 -9.19 -3.17
C LYS A 160 20.63 -7.84 -3.40
N GLU A 161 20.26 -7.15 -4.48
CA GLU A 161 20.80 -5.85 -4.87
C GLU A 161 20.15 -4.67 -4.10
N TYR A 162 19.25 -4.95 -3.14
CA TYR A 162 18.65 -3.93 -2.27
C TYR A 162 19.28 -4.02 -0.87
N PRO A 163 20.29 -3.19 -0.53
CA PRO A 163 20.80 -3.13 0.84
C PRO A 163 19.69 -2.72 1.80
N ILE A 164 19.65 -3.41 2.94
CA ILE A 164 18.68 -3.09 3.99
C ILE A 164 19.19 -1.89 4.75
N VAL A 165 18.35 -0.86 4.86
CA VAL A 165 18.60 0.38 5.58
C VAL A 165 17.60 0.56 6.72
N THR A 166 17.94 1.39 7.68
CA THR A 166 17.08 1.77 8.79
C THR A 166 16.23 3.00 8.41
N LYS A 167 15.16 3.23 9.17
CA LYS A 167 14.34 4.44 9.01
C LYS A 167 15.13 5.72 9.26
N GLN A 168 16.09 5.68 10.19
CA GLN A 168 16.93 6.82 10.54
C GLN A 168 17.83 7.27 9.37
N GLU A 169 18.23 6.34 8.50
CA GLU A 169 19.05 6.63 7.31
C GLU A 169 18.22 7.20 6.15
N MET A 170 16.91 6.98 6.13
CA MET A 170 16.04 7.40 5.01
C MET A 170 16.06 8.91 4.72
N PRO A 171 16.00 9.83 5.72
CA PRO A 171 16.07 11.27 5.44
C PRO A 171 17.38 11.68 4.75
N GLU A 172 18.51 11.11 5.16
CA GLU A 172 19.81 11.37 4.54
C GLU A 172 19.84 10.85 3.10
N ILE A 173 19.34 9.65 2.87
CA ILE A 173 19.19 9.07 1.53
C ILE A 173 18.39 10.01 0.62
N PHE A 174 17.20 10.46 1.08
CA PHE A 174 16.38 11.38 0.28
C PHE A 174 17.06 12.73 0.02
N SER A 175 17.79 13.27 1.00
CA SER A 175 18.47 14.56 0.85
C SER A 175 19.55 14.56 -0.25
N GLN A 176 20.14 13.41 -0.57
CA GLN A 176 21.14 13.26 -1.64
C GLN A 176 20.55 13.43 -3.05
N PHE A 177 19.22 13.26 -3.21
CA PHE A 177 18.55 13.29 -4.52
C PHE A 177 17.66 14.51 -4.74
N PHE A 178 17.27 15.20 -3.68
CA PHE A 178 16.25 16.26 -3.72
C PHE A 178 16.75 17.56 -3.03
N GLN A 179 18.02 17.92 -3.26
CA GLN A 179 18.57 19.21 -2.86
C GLN A 179 18.09 20.34 -3.75
#